data_16e3643f0aaed4d630e7f49a2ac17368
#
_entry.id   16e3643f0aaed4d630e7f49a2ac17368
#
_cell.length_a   1.000
_cell.length_b   1.000
_cell.length_c   1.000
_cell.angle_alpha   90.00
_cell.angle_beta   90.00
_cell.angle_gamma   90.00
#
_symmetry.space_group_name_H-M   'P 1'
#
loop_
_entity.id
_entity.type
_entity.pdbx_description
1 polymer ?
#
loop_
_entity_poly.entity_id
_entity_poly.type
_entity_poly.pdbx_seq_one_letter_code
_entity_poly.pdbx_strand_id
1 'polypeptide(L)'
;MSGTGLRGPARPVVMCVDDEPGVLEGLRALLGRKYPVITAADGKSALALLERHPDVAVILSDMRMPGIDGIEFLARCCSLVPRAQRIMLTGQADLSIAMSAVNRGQVFRFLTKPCSSPQLLEAVAAAAARYTELDTEMGATRQAAEVRQSHGDFAGTADNPESLEFDDRALLYDLLDAIRQDRLELHYQPVIDVEIGAVRSFEGLARWRHERIGYVPPTQFVALAERGGEIARLGRWVMRRACLDSGRLSTNGAAKVAVNVSAQELAGPGFLRHLEQCLSLPGLRPGALEVELTESALAKDIDLLRHRLTQVRSLGVSICVDDFGTGYSSLSYLSQLPVDVIKVDRVFVTDFDDGGKSIIKAALGIARDFGREVIIEGVETEEMLQRVREIGASLVQGYLFARPMPVLGIACWQTKFRPPRS
;
A
#
# COMPACT_ATOMS: atom_id res chain seq x y z
N MET A 1 12.88 41.80 -30.67
CA MET A 1 11.55 41.69 -30.03
C MET A 1 11.05 40.29 -30.27
N SER A 2 11.27 39.39 -29.37
CA SER A 2 10.78 37.99 -29.43
C SER A 2 10.17 37.72 -28.08
N GLY A 3 8.83 37.75 -28.04
CA GLY A 3 8.02 37.53 -26.83
C GLY A 3 8.04 36.06 -26.42
N THR A 4 8.64 35.79 -25.30
CA THR A 4 8.45 34.54 -24.55
C THR A 4 7.08 34.57 -23.87
N GLY A 5 6.06 34.09 -24.58
CA GLY A 5 4.74 33.88 -24.02
C GLY A 5 4.81 32.77 -22.98
N LEU A 6 4.56 33.11 -21.73
CA LEU A 6 4.25 32.16 -20.64
C LEU A 6 3.02 31.33 -21.07
N ARG A 7 3.26 30.08 -21.49
CA ARG A 7 2.19 29.10 -21.67
C ARG A 7 1.67 28.79 -20.24
N GLY A 8 0.43 29.10 -19.97
CA GLY A 8 -0.26 28.63 -18.76
C GLY A 8 -0.22 27.10 -18.68
N PRO A 9 -0.43 26.49 -17.52
CA PRO A 9 -0.32 25.05 -17.33
C PRO A 9 -1.19 24.34 -18.37
N ALA A 10 -0.56 23.46 -19.18
CA ALA A 10 -1.25 22.71 -20.20
C ALA A 10 -2.31 21.81 -19.55
N ARG A 11 -3.55 21.83 -20.08
CA ARG A 11 -4.62 20.99 -19.54
C ARG A 11 -4.26 19.51 -19.70
N PRO A 12 -4.44 18.67 -18.67
CA PRO A 12 -4.19 17.24 -18.73
C PRO A 12 -4.92 16.58 -19.91
N VAL A 13 -4.22 15.79 -20.72
CA VAL A 13 -4.80 15.07 -21.87
C VAL A 13 -5.41 13.77 -21.37
N VAL A 14 -6.62 13.46 -21.80
CA VAL A 14 -7.33 12.21 -21.46
C VAL A 14 -7.46 11.33 -22.70
N MET A 15 -7.02 10.08 -22.63
CA MET A 15 -7.24 9.08 -23.66
C MET A 15 -8.38 8.15 -23.26
N CYS A 16 -9.35 7.94 -24.15
CA CYS A 16 -10.48 7.00 -23.97
C CYS A 16 -10.37 5.88 -24.99
N VAL A 17 -10.44 4.62 -24.51
CA VAL A 17 -10.31 3.42 -25.33
C VAL A 17 -11.49 2.50 -25.07
N ASP A 18 -12.31 2.25 -26.11
CA ASP A 18 -13.51 1.41 -26.02
C ASP A 18 -13.85 0.94 -27.45
N ASP A 19 -14.26 -0.29 -27.64
CA ASP A 19 -14.60 -0.81 -28.97
C ASP A 19 -16.00 -0.40 -29.44
N GLU A 20 -16.80 0.20 -28.57
CA GLU A 20 -18.11 0.76 -28.91
C GLU A 20 -18.01 2.24 -29.31
N PRO A 21 -18.24 2.61 -30.60
CA PRO A 21 -18.14 4.02 -31.03
C PRO A 21 -19.06 4.98 -30.27
N GLY A 22 -20.27 4.50 -29.88
CA GLY A 22 -21.23 5.29 -29.12
C GLY A 22 -20.74 5.65 -27.71
N VAL A 23 -19.97 4.76 -27.07
CA VAL A 23 -19.34 5.01 -25.76
C VAL A 23 -18.24 6.06 -25.93
N LEU A 24 -17.39 5.95 -26.95
CA LEU A 24 -16.34 6.94 -27.23
C LEU A 24 -16.90 8.34 -27.52
N GLU A 25 -18.00 8.43 -28.29
CA GLU A 25 -18.68 9.72 -28.53
C GLU A 25 -19.24 10.32 -27.23
N GLY A 26 -19.87 9.48 -26.39
CA GLY A 26 -20.37 9.90 -25.07
C GLY A 26 -19.26 10.38 -24.14
N LEU A 27 -18.16 9.65 -24.04
CA LEU A 27 -16.98 10.03 -23.26
C LEU A 27 -16.34 11.33 -23.76
N ARG A 28 -16.21 11.47 -25.08
CA ARG A 28 -15.69 12.69 -25.71
C ARG A 28 -16.57 13.89 -25.43
N ALA A 29 -17.90 13.77 -25.52
CA ALA A 29 -18.84 14.84 -25.24
C ALA A 29 -18.81 15.25 -23.77
N LEU A 30 -18.70 14.29 -22.85
CA LEU A 30 -18.67 14.51 -21.41
C LEU A 30 -17.37 15.16 -20.94
N LEU A 31 -16.22 14.58 -21.32
CA LEU A 31 -14.90 14.99 -20.84
C LEU A 31 -14.33 16.16 -21.61
N GLY A 32 -14.68 16.30 -22.91
CA GLY A 32 -14.14 17.33 -23.82
C GLY A 32 -14.44 18.78 -23.40
N ARG A 33 -15.38 18.97 -22.46
CA ARG A 33 -15.64 20.30 -21.86
C ARG A 33 -14.51 20.78 -20.95
N LYS A 34 -13.77 19.84 -20.33
CA LYS A 34 -12.72 20.12 -19.34
C LYS A 34 -11.33 19.74 -19.80
N TYR A 35 -11.20 18.69 -20.61
CA TYR A 35 -9.94 18.08 -21.01
C TYR A 35 -9.82 17.93 -22.52
N PRO A 36 -8.61 18.03 -23.10
CA PRO A 36 -8.35 17.50 -24.44
C PRO A 36 -8.54 15.98 -24.43
N VAL A 37 -9.36 15.44 -25.34
CA VAL A 37 -9.70 14.02 -25.38
C VAL A 37 -9.20 13.37 -26.67
N ILE A 38 -8.43 12.29 -26.53
CA ILE A 38 -8.01 11.39 -27.59
C ILE A 38 -8.83 10.11 -27.46
N THR A 39 -9.30 9.56 -28.58
CA THR A 39 -10.09 8.32 -28.57
C THR A 39 -9.46 7.26 -29.45
N ALA A 40 -9.54 6.00 -29.06
CA ALA A 40 -9.13 4.83 -29.83
C ALA A 40 -10.18 3.74 -29.72
N ALA A 41 -10.41 2.99 -30.80
CA ALA A 41 -11.42 1.94 -30.86
C ALA A 41 -10.91 0.55 -30.43
N ASP A 42 -9.61 0.41 -30.14
CA ASP A 42 -8.98 -0.82 -29.69
C ASP A 42 -7.62 -0.54 -29.03
N GLY A 43 -7.10 -1.51 -28.28
CA GLY A 43 -5.83 -1.38 -27.54
C GLY A 43 -4.61 -1.20 -28.46
N LYS A 44 -4.61 -1.75 -29.68
CA LYS A 44 -3.48 -1.62 -30.60
C LYS A 44 -3.38 -0.21 -31.19
N SER A 45 -4.49 0.34 -31.62
CA SER A 45 -4.56 1.73 -32.10
C SER A 45 -4.26 2.73 -30.99
N ALA A 46 -4.71 2.43 -29.76
CA ALA A 46 -4.39 3.25 -28.58
C ALA A 46 -2.88 3.28 -28.30
N LEU A 47 -2.17 2.14 -28.33
CA LEU A 47 -0.72 2.09 -28.13
C LEU A 47 0.04 2.93 -29.19
N ALA A 48 -0.35 2.84 -30.47
CA ALA A 48 0.24 3.63 -31.54
C ALA A 48 -0.01 5.15 -31.36
N LEU A 49 -1.13 5.53 -30.76
CA LEU A 49 -1.40 6.93 -30.41
C LEU A 49 -0.58 7.40 -29.22
N LEU A 50 -0.36 6.56 -28.20
CA LEU A 50 0.46 6.89 -27.02
C LEU A 50 1.92 7.18 -27.39
N GLU A 51 2.48 6.49 -28.38
CA GLU A 51 3.83 6.80 -28.90
C GLU A 51 3.94 8.24 -29.46
N ARG A 52 2.83 8.78 -29.95
CA ARG A 52 2.76 10.15 -30.51
C ARG A 52 2.31 11.19 -29.47
N HIS A 53 1.73 10.74 -28.38
CA HIS A 53 1.17 11.57 -27.31
C HIS A 53 1.72 11.11 -25.93
N PRO A 54 3.04 11.28 -25.68
CA PRO A 54 3.66 10.89 -24.42
C PRO A 54 3.21 11.74 -23.22
N ASP A 55 2.49 12.81 -23.46
CA ASP A 55 1.91 13.77 -22.51
C ASP A 55 0.50 13.40 -22.03
N VAL A 56 -0.02 12.23 -22.42
CA VAL A 56 -1.30 11.71 -21.90
C VAL A 56 -1.21 11.57 -20.38
N ALA A 57 -2.14 12.26 -19.69
CA ALA A 57 -2.21 12.29 -18.26
C ALA A 57 -3.11 11.21 -17.66
N VAL A 58 -4.22 10.89 -18.34
CA VAL A 58 -5.21 9.90 -17.90
C VAL A 58 -5.58 8.99 -19.06
N ILE A 59 -5.61 7.69 -18.81
CA ILE A 59 -6.08 6.68 -19.75
C ILE A 59 -7.34 6.04 -19.16
N LEU A 60 -8.44 6.11 -19.89
CA LEU A 60 -9.70 5.45 -19.58
C LEU A 60 -9.90 4.32 -20.58
N SER A 61 -9.93 3.07 -20.13
CA SER A 61 -10.02 1.90 -21.01
C SER A 61 -11.18 0.99 -20.63
N ASP A 62 -11.94 0.53 -21.62
CA ASP A 62 -12.78 -0.63 -21.42
C ASP A 62 -11.94 -1.88 -21.13
N MET A 63 -12.51 -2.78 -20.36
CA MET A 63 -11.87 -4.05 -20.02
C MET A 63 -11.93 -5.05 -21.17
N ARG A 64 -13.09 -5.15 -21.85
CA ARG A 64 -13.33 -6.14 -22.90
C ARG A 64 -13.24 -5.51 -24.27
N MET A 65 -12.09 -5.65 -24.92
CA MET A 65 -11.89 -5.17 -26.29
C MET A 65 -11.37 -6.30 -27.19
N PRO A 66 -11.70 -6.31 -28.48
CA PRO A 66 -11.16 -7.29 -29.43
C PRO A 66 -9.63 -7.17 -29.57
N GLY A 67 -8.95 -8.30 -29.61
CA GLY A 67 -7.50 -8.38 -29.83
C GLY A 67 -6.70 -8.23 -28.56
N ILE A 68 -6.37 -7.00 -28.18
CA ILE A 68 -5.71 -6.68 -26.92
C ILE A 68 -6.78 -6.21 -25.92
N ASP A 69 -7.02 -6.97 -24.86
CA ASP A 69 -7.97 -6.58 -23.82
C ASP A 69 -7.45 -5.36 -23.02
N GLY A 70 -8.33 -4.73 -22.23
CA GLY A 70 -7.99 -3.54 -21.46
C GLY A 70 -6.88 -3.77 -20.44
N ILE A 71 -6.76 -4.97 -19.91
CA ILE A 71 -5.75 -5.37 -18.94
C ILE A 71 -4.36 -5.39 -19.58
N GLU A 72 -4.23 -6.11 -20.68
CA GLU A 72 -2.98 -6.19 -21.42
C GLU A 72 -2.59 -4.83 -22.01
N PHE A 73 -3.57 -4.05 -22.48
CA PHE A 73 -3.37 -2.68 -22.95
C PHE A 73 -2.79 -1.79 -21.85
N LEU A 74 -3.43 -1.71 -20.67
CA LEU A 74 -2.96 -0.87 -19.58
C LEU A 74 -1.60 -1.34 -19.02
N ALA A 75 -1.31 -2.64 -19.03
CA ALA A 75 -0.01 -3.16 -18.67
C ALA A 75 1.11 -2.64 -19.59
N ARG A 76 0.87 -2.60 -20.90
CA ARG A 76 1.81 -2.05 -21.87
C ARG A 76 1.97 -0.53 -21.73
N CYS A 77 0.92 0.19 -21.32
CA CYS A 77 0.97 1.62 -21.04
C CYS A 77 1.93 1.97 -19.90
N CYS A 78 2.16 1.06 -18.93
CA CYS A 78 3.10 1.30 -17.83
C CYS A 78 4.53 1.59 -18.32
N SER A 79 4.95 0.97 -19.43
CA SER A 79 6.28 1.19 -19.99
C SER A 79 6.32 2.40 -20.94
N LEU A 80 5.22 2.68 -21.65
CA LEU A 80 5.18 3.76 -22.63
C LEU A 80 4.93 5.13 -22.00
N VAL A 81 3.99 5.20 -21.08
CA VAL A 81 3.57 6.42 -20.37
C VAL A 81 3.44 6.15 -18.86
N PRO A 82 4.55 5.93 -18.16
CA PRO A 82 4.54 5.45 -16.75
C PRO A 82 3.82 6.40 -15.79
N ARG A 83 3.78 7.70 -16.10
CA ARG A 83 3.12 8.72 -15.26
C ARG A 83 1.62 8.83 -15.47
N ALA A 84 1.11 8.37 -16.65
CA ALA A 84 -0.32 8.44 -16.92
C ALA A 84 -1.10 7.64 -15.88
N GLN A 85 -2.17 8.23 -15.35
CA GLN A 85 -3.08 7.54 -14.44
C GLN A 85 -4.08 6.71 -15.25
N ARG A 86 -4.29 5.46 -14.87
CA ARG A 86 -5.05 4.47 -15.64
C ARG A 86 -6.35 4.15 -14.91
N ILE A 87 -7.48 4.34 -15.60
CA ILE A 87 -8.82 4.03 -15.11
C ILE A 87 -9.39 2.93 -16.01
N MET A 88 -9.93 1.88 -15.40
CA MET A 88 -10.58 0.79 -16.12
C MET A 88 -12.09 0.84 -15.95
N LEU A 89 -12.82 0.71 -17.06
CA LEU A 89 -14.27 0.52 -17.08
C LEU A 89 -14.55 -0.98 -17.18
N THR A 90 -15.39 -1.53 -16.30
CA THR A 90 -15.67 -2.99 -16.26
C THR A 90 -17.12 -3.29 -15.97
N GLY A 91 -17.65 -4.40 -16.50
CA GLY A 91 -18.97 -4.89 -16.14
C GLY A 91 -18.98 -5.51 -14.73
N GLN A 92 -20.16 -5.59 -14.09
CA GLN A 92 -20.32 -6.21 -12.77
C GLN A 92 -19.84 -7.67 -12.69
N ALA A 93 -20.01 -8.44 -13.76
CA ALA A 93 -19.60 -9.84 -13.82
C ALA A 93 -18.07 -10.01 -13.95
N ASP A 94 -17.36 -8.99 -14.38
CA ASP A 94 -15.93 -9.03 -14.70
C ASP A 94 -15.06 -8.42 -13.62
N LEU A 95 -15.65 -7.90 -12.56
CA LEU A 95 -14.93 -7.20 -11.48
C LEU A 95 -13.89 -8.11 -10.82
N SER A 96 -14.17 -9.40 -10.62
CA SER A 96 -13.22 -10.37 -10.07
C SER A 96 -12.03 -10.64 -11.00
N ILE A 97 -12.27 -10.63 -12.31
CA ILE A 97 -11.22 -10.79 -13.33
C ILE A 97 -10.43 -9.49 -13.45
N ALA A 98 -11.11 -8.34 -13.40
CA ALA A 98 -10.50 -7.01 -13.38
C ALA A 98 -9.57 -6.85 -12.18
N MET A 99 -10.00 -7.27 -10.99
CA MET A 99 -9.18 -7.21 -9.77
C MET A 99 -7.93 -8.12 -9.85
N SER A 100 -8.00 -9.27 -10.50
CA SER A 100 -6.82 -10.11 -10.76
C SER A 100 -5.83 -9.49 -11.75
N ALA A 101 -6.29 -8.52 -12.51
CA ALA A 101 -5.55 -7.84 -13.58
C ALA A 101 -5.05 -6.44 -13.20
N VAL A 102 -5.49 -5.88 -12.08
CA VAL A 102 -5.01 -4.60 -11.50
C VAL A 102 -3.50 -4.49 -11.58
N ASN A 103 -2.86 -5.59 -11.39
CA ASN A 103 -1.43 -5.75 -11.18
C ASN A 103 -0.59 -5.61 -12.44
N ARG A 104 -1.14 -5.94 -13.59
CA ARG A 104 -0.42 -5.79 -14.86
C ARG A 104 -0.48 -4.37 -15.38
N GLY A 105 -1.56 -3.63 -15.09
CA GLY A 105 -1.82 -2.30 -15.62
C GLY A 105 -1.59 -1.14 -14.65
N GLN A 106 -1.25 -1.38 -13.37
CA GLN A 106 -1.16 -0.34 -12.34
C GLN A 106 -2.37 0.62 -12.40
N VAL A 107 -3.58 0.06 -12.29
CA VAL A 107 -4.84 0.79 -12.47
C VAL A 107 -5.07 1.71 -11.28
N PHE A 108 -5.25 3.01 -11.54
CA PHE A 108 -5.53 4.02 -10.52
C PHE A 108 -6.94 3.86 -9.90
N ARG A 109 -7.94 3.56 -10.75
CA ARG A 109 -9.33 3.35 -10.29
C ARG A 109 -10.10 2.44 -11.24
N PHE A 110 -11.02 1.66 -10.69
CA PHE A 110 -12.03 0.90 -11.44
C PHE A 110 -13.37 1.62 -11.37
N LEU A 111 -14.12 1.60 -12.47
CA LEU A 111 -15.49 2.05 -12.54
C LEU A 111 -16.35 0.94 -13.13
N THR A 112 -17.42 0.57 -12.45
CA THR A 112 -18.36 -0.47 -12.94
C THR A 112 -19.34 0.15 -13.92
N LYS A 113 -19.52 -0.51 -15.09
CA LYS A 113 -20.56 -0.16 -16.05
C LYS A 113 -21.93 -0.74 -15.57
N PRO A 114 -23.02 0.06 -15.62
CA PRO A 114 -23.09 1.47 -16.00
C PRO A 114 -22.59 2.40 -14.90
N CYS A 115 -21.67 3.33 -15.22
CA CYS A 115 -21.24 4.36 -14.29
C CYS A 115 -21.97 5.69 -14.59
N SER A 116 -22.25 6.44 -13.54
CA SER A 116 -22.88 7.76 -13.68
C SER A 116 -21.87 8.80 -14.18
N SER A 117 -22.36 9.82 -14.93
CA SER A 117 -21.50 10.92 -15.38
C SER A 117 -20.75 11.64 -14.25
N PRO A 118 -21.35 11.90 -13.08
CA PRO A 118 -20.63 12.46 -11.93
C PRO A 118 -19.46 11.60 -11.45
N GLN A 119 -19.65 10.29 -11.29
CA GLN A 119 -18.62 9.35 -10.85
C GLN A 119 -17.43 9.30 -11.84
N LEU A 120 -17.74 9.28 -13.14
CA LEU A 120 -16.70 9.30 -14.17
C LEU A 120 -15.89 10.60 -14.15
N LEU A 121 -16.58 11.75 -14.04
CA LEU A 121 -15.92 13.08 -13.97
C LEU A 121 -15.05 13.20 -12.73
N GLU A 122 -15.49 12.71 -11.60
CA GLU A 122 -14.73 12.70 -10.35
C GLU A 122 -13.47 11.83 -10.46
N ALA A 123 -13.60 10.60 -10.97
CA ALA A 123 -12.47 9.69 -11.15
C ALA A 123 -11.41 10.28 -12.08
N VAL A 124 -11.83 10.87 -13.22
CA VAL A 124 -10.92 11.52 -14.15
C VAL A 124 -10.27 12.76 -13.54
N ALA A 125 -11.02 13.54 -12.73
CA ALA A 125 -10.48 14.72 -12.05
C ALA A 125 -9.41 14.33 -11.00
N ALA A 126 -9.67 13.30 -10.20
CA ALA A 126 -8.71 12.77 -9.23
C ALA A 126 -7.43 12.22 -9.91
N ALA A 127 -7.59 11.47 -11.00
CA ALA A 127 -6.48 10.97 -11.79
C ALA A 127 -5.63 12.10 -12.42
N ALA A 128 -6.27 13.14 -12.97
CA ALA A 128 -5.60 14.31 -13.53
C ALA A 128 -4.85 15.12 -12.47
N ALA A 129 -5.43 15.28 -11.27
CA ALA A 129 -4.77 15.93 -10.13
C ALA A 129 -3.51 15.14 -9.72
N ARG A 130 -3.61 13.82 -9.59
CA ARG A 130 -2.48 12.96 -9.23
C ARG A 130 -1.34 13.03 -10.27
N TYR A 131 -1.68 13.05 -11.57
CA TYR A 131 -0.69 13.25 -12.62
C TYR A 131 0.04 14.59 -12.48
N THR A 132 -0.69 15.68 -12.18
CA THR A 132 -0.12 17.02 -12.01
C THR A 132 0.77 17.13 -10.76
N GLU A 133 0.42 16.46 -9.67
CA GLU A 133 1.25 16.36 -8.47
C GLU A 133 2.60 15.70 -8.79
N LEU A 134 2.57 14.55 -9.45
CA LEU A 134 3.78 13.84 -9.87
C LEU A 134 4.65 14.67 -10.82
N ASP A 135 4.03 15.44 -11.72
CA ASP A 135 4.75 16.33 -12.64
C ASP A 135 5.40 17.52 -11.91
N THR A 136 4.73 18.05 -10.89
CA THR A 136 5.23 19.15 -10.05
C THR A 136 6.39 18.67 -9.16
N GLU A 137 6.30 17.49 -8.56
CA GLU A 137 7.35 16.86 -7.75
C GLU A 137 8.63 16.65 -8.60
N MET A 138 8.48 16.15 -9.81
CA MET A 138 9.61 15.96 -10.73
C MET A 138 10.15 17.29 -11.30
N GLY A 139 9.28 18.28 -11.52
CA GLY A 139 9.67 19.62 -11.96
C GLY A 139 10.49 20.35 -10.89
N ALA A 140 10.10 20.25 -9.64
CA ALA A 140 10.85 20.80 -8.52
C ALA A 140 12.22 20.15 -8.36
N THR A 141 12.30 18.82 -8.53
CA THR A 141 13.55 18.05 -8.49
C THR A 141 14.49 18.45 -9.66
N ARG A 142 13.92 18.68 -10.85
CA ARG A 142 14.68 19.10 -12.03
C ARG A 142 15.19 20.53 -11.90
N GLN A 143 14.40 21.45 -11.38
CA GLN A 143 14.78 22.84 -11.13
C GLN A 143 15.83 22.96 -10.03
N ALA A 144 15.76 22.11 -8.99
CA ALA A 144 16.80 21.99 -7.97
C ALA A 144 18.13 21.44 -8.55
N ALA A 145 18.06 20.54 -9.52
CA ALA A 145 19.23 20.02 -10.23
C ALA A 145 19.87 21.07 -11.15
N GLU A 146 19.07 21.88 -11.87
CA GLU A 146 19.56 22.94 -12.76
C GLU A 146 20.21 24.11 -12.00
N VAL A 147 19.70 24.45 -10.83
CA VAL A 147 20.33 25.46 -9.92
C VAL A 147 21.66 24.96 -9.35
N ARG A 148 21.83 23.65 -9.19
CA ARG A 148 23.11 23.04 -8.73
C ARG A 148 24.16 22.96 -9.86
N GLN A 149 23.77 22.87 -11.13
CA GLN A 149 24.70 22.89 -12.27
C GLN A 149 25.34 24.26 -12.54
N SER A 150 24.78 25.34 -12.02
CA SER A 150 25.36 26.69 -12.18
C SER A 150 26.45 27.06 -11.17
N HIS A 151 26.80 26.19 -10.24
CA HIS A 151 27.87 26.42 -9.24
C HIS A 151 28.85 25.26 -9.19
N GLY A 152 29.86 25.32 -10.09
CA GLY A 152 31.22 24.78 -9.86
C GLY A 152 31.45 23.32 -10.22
N ASP A 153 32.23 23.16 -11.32
CA ASP A 153 32.98 21.98 -11.73
C ASP A 153 33.67 21.23 -10.60
N PHE A 154 33.41 19.92 -10.50
CA PHE A 154 34.47 18.93 -10.30
C PHE A 154 34.08 17.61 -10.98
N ALA A 155 34.94 17.22 -11.93
CA ALA A 155 34.84 16.00 -12.72
C ALA A 155 35.10 14.74 -11.89
N GLY A 156 34.36 13.67 -12.17
CA GLY A 156 34.63 12.33 -11.64
C GLY A 156 33.58 11.29 -12.07
N THR A 157 33.71 10.81 -13.27
CA THR A 157 33.38 9.47 -13.84
C THR A 157 32.35 8.58 -13.16
N ALA A 158 31.29 8.33 -13.89
CA ALA A 158 30.78 7.08 -14.45
C ALA A 158 29.85 6.18 -13.64
N ASP A 159 28.65 6.06 -14.18
CA ASP A 159 27.80 4.86 -14.35
C ASP A 159 27.70 3.86 -13.19
N ASN A 160 26.72 4.09 -12.32
CA ASN A 160 25.96 3.04 -11.68
C ASN A 160 24.55 3.55 -11.34
N PRO A 161 23.43 2.99 -11.85
CA PRO A 161 22.07 3.49 -11.63
C PRO A 161 21.49 3.22 -10.23
N GLU A 162 22.26 2.65 -9.32
CA GLU A 162 21.84 2.32 -7.95
C GLU A 162 22.47 3.19 -6.83
N SER A 163 23.03 4.35 -7.15
CA SER A 163 23.61 5.22 -6.11
C SER A 163 22.50 6.02 -5.40
N LEU A 164 22.27 5.72 -4.12
CA LEU A 164 21.60 6.64 -3.18
C LEU A 164 22.20 8.04 -3.35
N GLU A 165 21.33 9.05 -3.41
CA GLU A 165 21.80 10.45 -3.37
C GLU A 165 22.65 10.69 -2.12
N PHE A 166 23.54 11.67 -2.15
CA PHE A 166 24.46 11.93 -1.04
C PHE A 166 23.73 12.13 0.30
N ASP A 167 22.59 12.82 0.28
CA ASP A 167 21.72 13.04 1.43
C ASP A 167 21.09 11.73 1.94
N ASP A 168 20.70 10.82 1.06
CA ASP A 168 20.14 9.50 1.38
C ASP A 168 21.19 8.61 2.06
N ARG A 169 22.44 8.65 1.62
CA ARG A 169 23.53 7.90 2.27
C ARG A 169 23.80 8.40 3.68
N ALA A 170 23.87 9.71 3.87
CA ALA A 170 24.05 10.29 5.19
C ALA A 170 22.89 9.90 6.13
N LEU A 171 21.66 10.00 5.66
CA LEU A 171 20.47 9.63 6.43
C LEU A 171 20.45 8.13 6.75
N LEU A 172 20.90 7.26 5.82
CA LEU A 172 21.03 5.82 6.08
C LEU A 172 22.08 5.54 7.18
N TYR A 173 23.22 6.20 7.15
CA TYR A 173 24.21 6.07 8.23
C TYR A 173 23.64 6.52 9.59
N ASP A 174 22.91 7.62 9.63
CA ASP A 174 22.25 8.12 10.85
C ASP A 174 21.19 7.12 11.35
N LEU A 175 20.44 6.47 10.44
CA LEU A 175 19.49 5.40 10.77
C LEU A 175 20.21 4.18 11.38
N LEU A 176 21.29 3.71 10.76
CA LEU A 176 22.07 2.57 11.26
C LEU A 176 22.71 2.86 12.62
N ASP A 177 23.13 4.10 12.83
CA ASP A 177 23.63 4.55 14.13
C ASP A 177 22.51 4.59 15.17
N ALA A 178 21.33 5.09 14.82
CA ALA A 178 20.15 5.09 15.67
C ALA A 178 19.72 3.67 16.07
N ILE A 179 19.76 2.72 15.13
CA ILE A 179 19.50 1.30 15.40
C ILE A 179 20.53 0.74 16.39
N ARG A 180 21.81 1.00 16.16
CA ARG A 180 22.90 0.50 17.00
C ARG A 180 22.84 1.05 18.42
N GLN A 181 22.44 2.30 18.57
CA GLN A 181 22.35 3.00 19.87
C GLN A 181 20.97 2.88 20.53
N ASP A 182 20.05 2.06 20.01
CA ASP A 182 18.67 1.87 20.50
C ASP A 182 17.88 3.19 20.61
N ARG A 183 18.09 4.12 19.63
CA ARG A 183 17.44 5.45 19.58
C ARG A 183 16.16 5.48 18.75
N LEU A 184 15.74 4.35 18.18
CA LEU A 184 14.42 4.21 17.61
C LEU A 184 13.40 3.93 18.70
N GLU A 185 12.15 4.26 18.42
CA GLU A 185 11.01 3.91 19.25
C GLU A 185 10.09 2.94 18.53
N LEU A 186 9.45 2.03 19.27
CA LEU A 186 8.36 1.23 18.76
C LEU A 186 7.06 1.68 19.43
N HIS A 187 6.11 2.16 18.63
CA HIS A 187 4.78 2.54 19.07
C HIS A 187 3.81 1.42 18.75
N TYR A 188 2.82 1.25 19.57
CA TYR A 188 1.88 0.15 19.49
C TYR A 188 0.46 0.66 19.27
N GLN A 189 -0.25 0.07 18.30
CA GLN A 189 -1.63 0.35 18.03
C GLN A 189 -2.48 -0.89 18.31
N PRO A 190 -3.56 -0.79 19.10
CA PRO A 190 -4.38 -1.94 19.42
C PRO A 190 -5.29 -2.35 18.29
N VAL A 191 -5.44 -3.65 18.10
CA VAL A 191 -6.52 -4.30 17.35
C VAL A 191 -7.57 -4.76 18.36
N ILE A 192 -8.81 -4.37 18.14
CA ILE A 192 -9.92 -4.59 19.06
C ILE A 192 -10.86 -5.66 18.51
N ASP A 193 -11.17 -6.65 19.32
CA ASP A 193 -12.32 -7.51 19.12
C ASP A 193 -13.55 -6.79 19.67
N VAL A 194 -14.43 -6.33 18.79
CA VAL A 194 -15.59 -5.52 19.14
C VAL A 194 -16.80 -6.34 19.59
N GLU A 195 -16.77 -7.66 19.42
CA GLU A 195 -17.81 -8.57 19.93
C GLU A 195 -17.63 -8.81 21.42
N ILE A 196 -16.38 -9.07 21.83
CA ILE A 196 -16.07 -9.34 23.25
C ILE A 196 -15.52 -8.12 24.00
N GLY A 197 -15.25 -7.01 23.28
CA GLY A 197 -14.73 -5.77 23.87
C GLY A 197 -13.31 -5.90 24.42
N ALA A 198 -12.45 -6.71 23.80
CA ALA A 198 -11.10 -7.01 24.26
C ALA A 198 -10.03 -6.65 23.21
N VAL A 199 -8.80 -6.45 23.69
CA VAL A 199 -7.64 -6.30 22.80
C VAL A 199 -7.21 -7.67 22.29
N ARG A 200 -7.22 -7.85 20.97
CA ARG A 200 -6.74 -9.08 20.29
C ARG A 200 -5.22 -9.05 20.13
N SER A 201 -4.67 -7.94 19.66
CA SER A 201 -3.24 -7.77 19.43
C SER A 201 -2.84 -6.29 19.45
N PHE A 202 -1.54 -6.05 19.42
CA PHE A 202 -0.95 -4.73 19.21
C PHE A 202 -0.01 -4.78 18.00
N GLU A 203 -0.21 -3.90 17.04
CA GLU A 203 0.73 -3.72 15.94
C GLU A 203 1.88 -2.79 16.37
N GLY A 204 3.13 -3.26 16.17
CA GLY A 204 4.35 -2.54 16.46
C GLY A 204 4.82 -1.72 15.26
N LEU A 205 4.80 -0.41 15.41
CA LEU A 205 5.08 0.57 14.37
C LEU A 205 6.34 1.36 14.72
N ALA A 206 7.41 1.18 13.96
CA ALA A 206 8.68 1.87 14.19
C ALA A 206 8.52 3.39 14.02
N ARG A 207 9.20 4.12 14.90
CA ARG A 207 9.27 5.57 14.90
C ARG A 207 10.71 6.01 15.02
N TRP A 208 11.11 7.00 14.21
CA TRP A 208 12.43 7.56 14.24
C TRP A 208 12.38 9.06 14.43
N ARG A 209 12.97 9.53 15.51
CA ARG A 209 13.19 10.94 15.77
C ARG A 209 14.66 11.25 15.59
N HIS A 210 14.98 11.82 14.46
CA HIS A 210 16.33 12.22 14.13
C HIS A 210 16.70 13.53 14.86
N GLU A 211 17.93 13.64 15.36
CA GLU A 211 18.35 14.76 16.21
C GLU A 211 18.29 16.12 15.51
N ARG A 212 18.62 16.16 14.20
CA ARG A 212 18.69 17.42 13.43
C ARG A 212 17.41 17.74 12.66
N ILE A 213 16.78 16.73 12.07
CA ILE A 213 15.63 16.93 11.16
C ILE A 213 14.27 16.60 11.81
N GLY A 214 14.28 16.14 13.06
CA GLY A 214 13.06 15.83 13.79
C GLY A 214 12.44 14.51 13.41
N TYR A 215 11.11 14.44 13.30
CA TYR A 215 10.40 13.19 12.95
C TYR A 215 10.64 12.78 11.51
N VAL A 216 11.12 11.56 11.31
CA VAL A 216 11.28 10.93 9.99
C VAL A 216 10.14 9.94 9.78
N PRO A 217 9.32 10.08 8.72
CA PRO A 217 8.22 9.18 8.45
C PRO A 217 8.69 7.73 8.20
N PRO A 218 7.96 6.70 8.70
CA PRO A 218 8.29 5.29 8.45
C PRO A 218 8.44 4.95 6.96
N THR A 219 7.57 5.48 6.11
CA THR A 219 7.64 5.30 4.66
C THR A 219 8.97 5.75 4.06
N GLN A 220 9.60 6.80 4.63
CA GLN A 220 10.88 7.31 4.17
C GLN A 220 12.06 6.44 4.66
N PHE A 221 12.16 6.15 5.96
CA PHE A 221 13.33 5.43 6.48
C PHE A 221 13.29 3.93 6.19
N VAL A 222 12.10 3.33 6.07
CA VAL A 222 11.96 1.93 5.63
C VAL A 222 12.39 1.79 4.18
N ALA A 223 11.87 2.63 3.26
CA ALA A 223 12.29 2.63 1.87
C ALA A 223 13.80 2.91 1.71
N LEU A 224 14.37 3.76 2.57
CA LEU A 224 15.81 4.04 2.61
C LEU A 224 16.60 2.78 3.02
N ALA A 225 16.14 2.07 4.05
CA ALA A 225 16.75 0.82 4.51
C ALA A 225 16.66 -0.29 3.45
N GLU A 226 15.56 -0.38 2.71
CA GLU A 226 15.38 -1.32 1.60
C GLU A 226 16.34 -1.03 0.46
N ARG A 227 16.38 0.22 -0.05
CA ARG A 227 17.31 0.63 -1.12
C ARG A 227 18.77 0.49 -0.72
N GLY A 228 19.08 0.71 0.55
CA GLY A 228 20.42 0.55 1.10
C GLY A 228 20.81 -0.88 1.46
N GLY A 229 19.92 -1.88 1.29
CA GLY A 229 20.18 -3.28 1.66
C GLY A 229 20.24 -3.53 3.18
N GLU A 230 19.75 -2.60 4.00
CA GLU A 230 19.86 -2.64 5.46
C GLU A 230 18.53 -2.94 6.17
N ILE A 231 17.49 -3.26 5.42
CA ILE A 231 16.16 -3.56 5.96
C ILE A 231 16.19 -4.69 7.00
N ALA A 232 17.02 -5.70 6.78
CA ALA A 232 17.19 -6.79 7.74
C ALA A 232 17.78 -6.36 9.10
N ARG A 233 18.52 -5.23 9.16
CA ARG A 233 18.97 -4.67 10.46
C ARG A 233 17.83 -3.98 11.17
N LEU A 234 17.05 -3.19 10.45
CA LEU A 234 15.87 -2.53 10.99
C LEU A 234 14.87 -3.55 11.51
N GLY A 235 14.51 -4.57 10.71
CA GLY A 235 13.57 -5.61 11.10
C GLY A 235 14.03 -6.43 12.30
N ARG A 236 15.34 -6.76 12.39
CA ARG A 236 15.88 -7.41 13.58
C ARG A 236 15.72 -6.57 14.84
N TRP A 237 15.92 -5.26 14.74
CA TRP A 237 15.69 -4.35 15.87
C TRP A 237 14.21 -4.32 16.26
N VAL A 238 13.30 -4.14 15.29
CA VAL A 238 11.85 -4.09 15.49
C VAL A 238 11.35 -5.38 16.16
N MET A 239 11.67 -6.55 15.59
CA MET A 239 11.24 -7.85 16.10
C MET A 239 11.74 -8.09 17.54
N ARG A 240 13.02 -7.83 17.79
CA ARG A 240 13.58 -7.97 19.14
C ARG A 240 12.91 -7.04 20.13
N ARG A 241 12.67 -5.79 19.76
CA ARG A 241 12.02 -4.79 20.60
C ARG A 241 10.59 -5.18 20.92
N ALA A 242 9.82 -5.60 19.92
CA ALA A 242 8.44 -6.08 20.09
C ALA A 242 8.37 -7.28 21.07
N CYS A 243 9.27 -8.25 20.93
CA CYS A 243 9.36 -9.39 21.84
C CYS A 243 9.66 -8.98 23.29
N LEU A 244 10.59 -8.02 23.49
CA LEU A 244 10.92 -7.49 24.83
C LEU A 244 9.77 -6.72 25.46
N ASP A 245 8.99 -6.00 24.66
CA ASP A 245 7.87 -5.20 25.14
C ASP A 245 6.58 -6.03 25.32
N SER A 246 6.49 -7.24 24.75
CA SER A 246 5.28 -8.08 24.74
C SER A 246 4.69 -8.33 26.12
N GLY A 247 5.53 -8.56 27.12
CA GLY A 247 5.09 -8.75 28.51
C GLY A 247 4.41 -7.52 29.15
N ARG A 248 4.70 -6.30 28.61
CA ARG A 248 4.10 -5.05 29.07
C ARG A 248 2.83 -4.69 28.31
N LEU A 249 2.62 -5.27 27.12
CA LEU A 249 1.46 -5.01 26.27
C LEU A 249 0.22 -5.77 26.77
N SER A 250 0.40 -6.89 27.44
CA SER A 250 -0.70 -7.76 27.84
C SER A 250 -0.91 -7.74 29.34
N THR A 251 -1.89 -6.98 29.81
CA THR A 251 -2.31 -7.02 31.24
C THR A 251 -3.06 -8.30 31.61
N ASN A 252 -3.74 -8.94 30.63
CA ASN A 252 -4.52 -10.16 30.83
C ASN A 252 -3.89 -11.40 30.16
N GLY A 253 -2.65 -11.31 29.68
CA GLY A 253 -1.89 -12.44 29.15
C GLY A 253 -2.30 -12.93 27.76
N ALA A 254 -3.27 -12.32 27.08
CA ALA A 254 -3.85 -12.86 25.85
C ALA A 254 -3.41 -12.14 24.56
N ALA A 255 -3.07 -10.86 24.62
CA ALA A 255 -2.76 -10.07 23.40
C ALA A 255 -1.46 -10.53 22.73
N LYS A 256 -1.49 -10.61 21.38
CA LYS A 256 -0.30 -10.82 20.54
C LYS A 256 0.38 -9.49 20.26
N VAL A 257 1.63 -9.55 19.79
CA VAL A 257 2.33 -8.41 19.21
C VAL A 257 2.63 -8.74 17.75
N ALA A 258 2.21 -7.85 16.85
CA ALA A 258 2.42 -7.99 15.42
C ALA A 258 3.55 -7.06 14.97
N VAL A 259 4.37 -7.52 14.03
CA VAL A 259 5.48 -6.76 13.46
C VAL A 259 5.52 -6.91 11.96
N ASN A 260 5.73 -5.80 11.27
CA ASN A 260 5.92 -5.77 9.83
C ASN A 260 7.25 -6.38 9.43
N VAL A 261 7.24 -7.27 8.43
CA VAL A 261 8.41 -7.97 7.89
C VAL A 261 8.42 -7.81 6.37
N SER A 262 9.55 -7.38 5.79
CA SER A 262 9.67 -7.28 4.34
C SER A 262 9.92 -8.65 3.69
N ALA A 263 9.52 -8.81 2.41
CA ALA A 263 9.85 -10.02 1.64
C ALA A 263 11.35 -10.28 1.56
N GLN A 264 12.15 -9.22 1.44
CA GLN A 264 13.60 -9.28 1.38
C GLN A 264 14.19 -9.80 2.71
N GLU A 265 13.64 -9.37 3.83
CA GLU A 265 14.03 -9.82 5.15
C GLU A 265 13.69 -11.31 5.36
N LEU A 266 12.44 -11.70 5.06
CA LEU A 266 11.96 -13.08 5.18
C LEU A 266 12.79 -14.06 4.34
N ALA A 267 13.18 -13.66 3.11
CA ALA A 267 14.04 -14.46 2.24
C ALA A 267 15.50 -14.57 2.75
N GLY A 268 15.92 -13.66 3.61
CA GLY A 268 17.28 -13.55 4.11
C GLY A 268 17.75 -14.80 4.90
N PRO A 269 19.01 -15.22 4.76
CA PRO A 269 19.52 -16.45 5.36
C PRO A 269 19.59 -16.42 6.90
N GLY A 270 19.52 -15.25 7.50
CA GLY A 270 19.59 -15.08 8.96
C GLY A 270 18.24 -14.91 9.67
N PHE A 271 17.15 -14.77 8.92
CA PHE A 271 15.83 -14.43 9.47
C PHE A 271 15.32 -15.44 10.49
N LEU A 272 15.25 -16.71 10.13
CA LEU A 272 14.74 -17.77 11.03
C LEU A 272 15.56 -17.90 12.31
N ARG A 273 16.89 -17.85 12.20
CA ARG A 273 17.77 -17.89 13.38
C ARG A 273 17.50 -16.70 14.31
N HIS A 274 17.30 -15.51 13.76
CA HIS A 274 16.98 -14.34 14.56
C HIS A 274 15.59 -14.46 15.20
N LEU A 275 14.62 -14.99 14.48
CA LEU A 275 13.27 -15.27 14.99
C LEU A 275 13.33 -16.24 16.19
N GLU A 276 14.05 -17.36 16.07
CA GLU A 276 14.25 -18.32 17.17
C GLU A 276 14.88 -17.66 18.40
N GLN A 277 15.89 -16.78 18.19
CA GLN A 277 16.50 -16.03 19.29
C GLN A 277 15.49 -15.11 19.97
N CYS A 278 14.63 -14.41 19.19
CA CYS A 278 13.60 -13.56 19.74
C CYS A 278 12.54 -14.34 20.52
N LEU A 279 12.14 -15.51 20.00
CA LEU A 279 11.16 -16.38 20.66
C LEU A 279 11.68 -16.98 21.97
N SER A 280 13.00 -17.03 22.15
CA SER A 280 13.65 -17.50 23.36
C SER A 280 13.83 -16.40 24.42
N LEU A 281 13.40 -15.17 24.14
CA LEU A 281 13.55 -14.05 25.10
C LEU A 281 12.64 -14.27 26.34
N PRO A 282 13.15 -13.96 27.54
CA PRO A 282 12.35 -14.05 28.77
C PRO A 282 11.13 -13.13 28.72
N GLY A 283 9.98 -13.66 29.13
CA GLY A 283 8.72 -12.90 29.19
C GLY A 283 7.87 -12.93 27.92
N LEU A 284 8.39 -13.43 26.81
CA LEU A 284 7.57 -13.68 25.63
C LEU A 284 6.77 -14.98 25.81
N ARG A 285 5.46 -14.88 25.70
CA ARG A 285 4.56 -16.03 25.79
C ARG A 285 4.57 -16.80 24.44
N PRO A 286 4.54 -18.14 24.45
CA PRO A 286 4.37 -18.92 23.22
C PRO A 286 3.15 -18.44 22.41
N GLY A 287 3.31 -18.27 21.11
CA GLY A 287 2.26 -17.79 20.21
C GLY A 287 1.90 -16.30 20.35
N ALA A 288 2.68 -15.52 21.10
CA ALA A 288 2.43 -14.08 21.26
C ALA A 288 2.95 -13.22 20.09
N LEU A 289 3.79 -13.76 19.23
CA LEU A 289 4.32 -13.03 18.07
C LEU A 289 3.48 -13.32 16.83
N GLU A 290 3.24 -12.28 16.05
CA GLU A 290 2.63 -12.31 14.74
C GLU A 290 3.53 -11.55 13.76
N VAL A 291 3.74 -12.06 12.55
CA VAL A 291 4.46 -11.35 11.49
C VAL A 291 3.49 -10.90 10.42
N GLU A 292 3.61 -9.66 10.00
CA GLU A 292 2.79 -9.04 8.97
C GLU A 292 3.62 -8.85 7.70
N LEU A 293 3.04 -9.24 6.57
CA LEU A 293 3.64 -9.09 5.24
C LEU A 293 2.64 -8.41 4.34
N THR A 294 3.07 -7.39 3.63
CA THR A 294 2.19 -6.74 2.65
C THR A 294 1.79 -7.71 1.54
N GLU A 295 0.60 -7.53 1.01
CA GLU A 295 0.12 -8.29 -0.12
C GLU A 295 1.12 -8.31 -1.29
N SER A 296 1.73 -7.16 -1.59
CA SER A 296 2.74 -7.03 -2.65
C SER A 296 4.00 -7.89 -2.43
N ALA A 297 4.33 -8.18 -1.18
CA ALA A 297 5.45 -9.05 -0.83
C ALA A 297 5.21 -10.50 -1.27
N LEU A 298 3.94 -10.91 -1.39
CA LEU A 298 3.55 -12.29 -1.74
C LEU A 298 3.71 -12.63 -3.23
N ALA A 299 3.89 -11.64 -4.10
CA ALA A 299 3.83 -11.80 -5.55
C ALA A 299 5.14 -12.29 -6.22
N LYS A 300 6.29 -12.25 -5.53
CA LYS A 300 7.59 -12.41 -6.20
C LYS A 300 8.06 -13.85 -6.40
N ASP A 301 7.90 -14.72 -5.42
CA ASP A 301 8.30 -16.14 -5.48
C ASP A 301 7.47 -16.93 -4.48
N ILE A 302 6.35 -17.45 -4.93
CA ILE A 302 5.36 -18.07 -4.05
C ILE A 302 5.86 -19.37 -3.40
N ASP A 303 6.70 -20.15 -4.08
CA ASP A 303 7.18 -21.42 -3.56
C ASP A 303 8.21 -21.21 -2.46
N LEU A 304 9.14 -20.28 -2.66
CA LEU A 304 10.09 -19.86 -1.62
C LEU A 304 9.37 -19.27 -0.43
N LEU A 305 8.41 -18.39 -0.69
CA LEU A 305 7.62 -17.72 0.35
C LEU A 305 6.81 -18.73 1.17
N ARG A 306 6.10 -19.65 0.51
CA ARG A 306 5.36 -20.73 1.17
C ARG A 306 6.26 -21.57 2.07
N HIS A 307 7.44 -21.93 1.57
CA HIS A 307 8.42 -22.68 2.36
C HIS A 307 8.87 -21.90 3.61
N ARG A 308 9.21 -20.62 3.45
CA ARG A 308 9.64 -19.75 4.57
C ARG A 308 8.53 -19.53 5.58
N LEU A 309 7.32 -19.23 5.13
CA LEU A 309 6.17 -19.02 6.01
C LEU A 309 5.79 -20.30 6.77
N THR A 310 5.92 -21.48 6.12
CA THR A 310 5.72 -22.76 6.81
C THR A 310 6.73 -22.94 7.95
N GLN A 311 7.99 -22.57 7.74
CA GLN A 311 9.02 -22.61 8.79
C GLN A 311 8.69 -21.63 9.92
N VAL A 312 8.28 -20.39 9.62
CA VAL A 312 7.85 -19.39 10.60
C VAL A 312 6.70 -19.93 11.45
N ARG A 313 5.67 -20.47 10.80
CA ARG A 313 4.50 -21.03 11.49
C ARG A 313 4.85 -22.24 12.36
N SER A 314 5.80 -23.08 11.95
CA SER A 314 6.26 -24.21 12.74
C SER A 314 6.94 -23.80 14.07
N LEU A 315 7.42 -22.55 14.15
CA LEU A 315 7.94 -21.95 15.38
C LEU A 315 6.83 -21.36 16.29
N GLY A 316 5.55 -21.51 15.92
CA GLY A 316 4.41 -21.03 16.70
C GLY A 316 4.11 -19.52 16.47
N VAL A 317 4.62 -18.93 15.41
CA VAL A 317 4.39 -17.53 15.04
C VAL A 317 3.19 -17.46 14.08
N SER A 318 2.24 -16.56 14.35
CA SER A 318 1.11 -16.29 13.45
C SER A 318 1.56 -15.46 12.24
N ILE A 319 0.88 -15.65 11.12
CA ILE A 319 1.19 -14.97 9.86
C ILE A 319 -0.01 -14.15 9.44
N CYS A 320 0.22 -12.85 9.22
CA CYS A 320 -0.77 -11.91 8.76
C CYS A 320 -0.41 -11.37 7.36
N VAL A 321 -1.40 -11.26 6.48
CA VAL A 321 -1.29 -10.53 5.22
C VAL A 321 -1.87 -9.16 5.42
N ASP A 322 -1.07 -8.13 5.15
CA ASP A 322 -1.40 -6.73 5.30
C ASP A 322 -1.73 -6.05 3.97
N ASP A 323 -2.41 -4.90 4.02
CA ASP A 323 -2.86 -4.11 2.86
C ASP A 323 -3.72 -4.91 1.86
N PHE A 324 -4.47 -5.92 2.34
CA PHE A 324 -5.25 -6.79 1.47
C PHE A 324 -6.30 -6.02 0.65
N GLY A 325 -6.29 -6.29 -0.65
CA GLY A 325 -7.20 -5.69 -1.63
C GLY A 325 -6.61 -4.48 -2.36
N THR A 326 -5.45 -3.95 -1.93
CA THR A 326 -4.77 -2.83 -2.61
C THR A 326 -3.80 -3.29 -3.69
N GLY A 327 -3.43 -4.55 -3.71
CA GLY A 327 -2.39 -5.11 -4.55
C GLY A 327 -2.74 -6.43 -5.23
N TYR A 328 -1.77 -7.31 -5.33
CA TYR A 328 -1.60 -8.47 -6.22
C TYR A 328 -2.36 -9.75 -5.84
N SER A 329 -3.25 -9.77 -4.86
CA SER A 329 -3.86 -11.03 -4.44
C SER A 329 -4.73 -11.69 -5.48
N SER A 330 -4.11 -12.56 -6.20
CA SER A 330 -4.86 -13.74 -6.65
C SER A 330 -5.29 -14.49 -5.38
N LEU A 331 -6.61 -14.61 -5.15
CA LEU A 331 -7.21 -15.46 -4.10
C LEU A 331 -6.59 -16.86 -4.06
N SER A 332 -6.05 -17.31 -5.20
CA SER A 332 -5.31 -18.57 -5.34
C SER A 332 -4.04 -18.61 -4.49
N TYR A 333 -3.38 -17.48 -4.21
CA TYR A 333 -2.19 -17.48 -3.36
C TYR A 333 -2.55 -17.58 -1.88
N LEU A 334 -3.61 -16.91 -1.45
CA LEU A 334 -4.08 -17.02 -0.07
C LEU A 334 -4.45 -18.46 0.30
N SER A 335 -5.02 -19.23 -0.64
CA SER A 335 -5.35 -20.64 -0.39
C SER A 335 -4.12 -21.54 -0.21
N GLN A 336 -2.98 -21.16 -0.79
CA GLN A 336 -1.74 -21.93 -0.80
C GLN A 336 -0.75 -21.55 0.31
N LEU A 337 -0.92 -20.35 0.90
CA LEU A 337 -0.04 -19.84 1.95
C LEU A 337 -0.57 -20.14 3.35
N PRO A 338 0.30 -20.44 4.30
CA PRO A 338 -0.07 -20.73 5.69
C PRO A 338 -0.38 -19.44 6.48
N VAL A 339 -1.33 -18.65 5.98
CA VAL A 339 -1.76 -17.38 6.57
C VAL A 339 -2.83 -17.63 7.64
N ASP A 340 -2.78 -16.91 8.74
CA ASP A 340 -3.73 -17.00 9.85
C ASP A 340 -4.69 -15.79 9.88
N VAL A 341 -4.22 -14.61 9.44
CA VAL A 341 -4.93 -13.33 9.53
C VAL A 341 -4.83 -12.56 8.22
N ILE A 342 -5.87 -11.82 7.89
CA ILE A 342 -5.94 -10.90 6.74
C ILE A 342 -6.31 -9.52 7.27
N LYS A 343 -5.50 -8.49 7.00
CA LYS A 343 -5.82 -7.08 7.30
C LYS A 343 -6.31 -6.41 6.04
N VAL A 344 -7.49 -5.86 6.11
CA VAL A 344 -8.13 -5.13 4.99
C VAL A 344 -7.82 -3.66 5.14
N ASP A 345 -7.18 -3.07 4.12
CA ASP A 345 -6.71 -1.69 4.13
C ASP A 345 -7.84 -0.67 4.36
N ARG A 346 -7.48 0.42 5.02
CA ARG A 346 -8.37 1.54 5.37
C ARG A 346 -9.10 2.17 4.18
N VAL A 347 -8.54 2.09 2.97
CA VAL A 347 -9.17 2.66 1.77
C VAL A 347 -10.57 2.11 1.57
N PHE A 348 -10.80 0.83 1.89
CA PHE A 348 -12.10 0.18 1.73
C PHE A 348 -13.13 0.57 2.80
N VAL A 349 -12.67 1.08 3.94
CA VAL A 349 -13.55 1.68 4.96
C VAL A 349 -13.88 3.13 4.58
N THR A 350 -12.93 3.87 4.03
CA THR A 350 -13.13 5.24 3.53
C THR A 350 -14.07 5.25 2.33
N ASP A 351 -13.84 4.36 1.35
CA ASP A 351 -14.62 4.25 0.11
C ASP A 351 -15.75 3.20 0.24
N PHE A 352 -16.34 3.05 1.45
CA PHE A 352 -17.27 1.99 1.79
C PHE A 352 -18.46 1.88 0.81
N ASP A 353 -19.07 2.99 0.45
CA ASP A 353 -20.22 3.05 -0.45
C ASP A 353 -19.80 2.93 -1.94
N ASP A 354 -18.54 3.22 -2.26
CA ASP A 354 -17.96 3.17 -3.61
C ASP A 354 -17.26 1.82 -3.94
N GLY A 355 -17.74 0.73 -3.33
CA GLY A 355 -17.26 -0.62 -3.59
C GLY A 355 -16.49 -1.24 -2.43
N GLY A 356 -16.00 -0.46 -1.46
CA GLY A 356 -15.27 -0.95 -0.30
C GLY A 356 -16.05 -2.00 0.50
N LYS A 357 -17.36 -1.79 0.69
CA LYS A 357 -18.27 -2.77 1.32
C LYS A 357 -18.21 -4.16 0.65
N SER A 358 -18.16 -4.20 -0.66
CA SER A 358 -18.13 -5.46 -1.41
C SER A 358 -16.80 -6.20 -1.21
N ILE A 359 -15.69 -5.46 -1.17
CA ILE A 359 -14.34 -6.00 -0.93
C ILE A 359 -14.22 -6.53 0.49
N ILE A 360 -14.68 -5.76 1.49
CA ILE A 360 -14.67 -6.22 2.88
C ILE A 360 -15.51 -7.49 3.04
N LYS A 361 -16.72 -7.54 2.46
CA LYS A 361 -17.56 -8.75 2.47
C LYS A 361 -16.88 -9.94 1.81
N ALA A 362 -16.21 -9.74 0.68
CA ALA A 362 -15.46 -10.79 0.00
C ALA A 362 -14.32 -11.31 0.87
N ALA A 363 -13.54 -10.43 1.50
CA ALA A 363 -12.47 -10.79 2.42
C ALA A 363 -13.00 -11.60 3.62
N LEU A 364 -14.11 -11.16 4.23
CA LEU A 364 -14.78 -11.87 5.34
C LEU A 364 -15.28 -13.27 4.91
N GLY A 365 -15.85 -13.37 3.69
CA GLY A 365 -16.31 -14.65 3.14
C GLY A 365 -15.17 -15.63 2.94
N ILE A 366 -14.12 -15.19 2.27
CA ILE A 366 -12.91 -15.98 2.01
C ILE A 366 -12.27 -16.44 3.31
N ALA A 367 -12.08 -15.52 4.25
CA ALA A 367 -11.47 -15.83 5.52
C ALA A 367 -12.28 -16.89 6.29
N ARG A 368 -13.61 -16.81 6.26
CA ARG A 368 -14.50 -17.80 6.85
C ARG A 368 -14.31 -19.19 6.23
N ASP A 369 -14.26 -19.26 4.88
CA ASP A 369 -14.09 -20.52 4.15
C ASP A 369 -12.74 -21.19 4.46
N PHE A 370 -11.71 -20.40 4.74
CA PHE A 370 -10.37 -20.90 5.06
C PHE A 370 -10.05 -20.93 6.57
N GLY A 371 -11.00 -20.59 7.45
CA GLY A 371 -10.80 -20.57 8.91
C GLY A 371 -9.76 -19.53 9.36
N ARG A 372 -9.78 -18.31 8.76
CA ARG A 372 -8.85 -17.21 9.02
C ARG A 372 -9.56 -16.05 9.68
N GLU A 373 -8.81 -15.22 10.43
CA GLU A 373 -9.31 -13.97 10.99
C GLU A 373 -9.21 -12.83 9.96
N VAL A 374 -10.11 -11.84 10.06
CA VAL A 374 -10.04 -10.59 9.28
C VAL A 374 -10.01 -9.41 10.22
N ILE A 375 -9.03 -8.53 10.04
CA ILE A 375 -8.92 -7.24 10.72
C ILE A 375 -9.28 -6.16 9.71
N ILE A 376 -10.18 -5.26 10.07
CA ILE A 376 -10.53 -4.09 9.27
C ILE A 376 -9.79 -2.87 9.80
N GLU A 377 -8.97 -2.26 8.94
CA GLU A 377 -8.15 -1.10 9.30
C GLU A 377 -8.84 0.24 9.04
N GLY A 378 -8.34 1.30 9.69
CA GLY A 378 -8.75 2.66 9.43
C GLY A 378 -10.13 3.03 9.96
N VAL A 379 -10.64 2.33 10.96
CA VAL A 379 -11.90 2.70 11.61
C VAL A 379 -11.66 3.92 12.52
N GLU A 380 -12.14 5.10 12.07
CA GLU A 380 -11.88 6.37 12.75
C GLU A 380 -13.12 6.95 13.46
N THR A 381 -14.33 6.52 13.08
CA THR A 381 -15.59 7.02 13.65
C THR A 381 -16.51 5.88 14.08
N GLU A 382 -17.43 6.18 15.00
CA GLU A 382 -18.47 5.22 15.42
C GLU A 382 -19.36 4.79 14.24
N GLU A 383 -19.61 5.69 13.28
CA GLU A 383 -20.39 5.36 12.08
C GLU A 383 -19.66 4.31 11.22
N MET A 384 -18.35 4.49 11.00
CA MET A 384 -17.53 3.48 10.30
C MET A 384 -17.56 2.14 11.03
N LEU A 385 -17.43 2.16 12.36
CA LEU A 385 -17.51 0.95 13.19
C LEU A 385 -18.85 0.24 13.01
N GLN A 386 -19.96 0.96 13.07
CA GLN A 386 -21.28 0.38 12.89
C GLN A 386 -21.41 -0.26 11.51
N ARG A 387 -20.99 0.42 10.45
CA ARG A 387 -21.05 -0.08 9.07
C ARG A 387 -20.27 -1.39 8.89
N VAL A 388 -19.05 -1.49 9.44
CA VAL A 388 -18.25 -2.71 9.32
C VAL A 388 -18.80 -3.85 10.19
N ARG A 389 -19.38 -3.55 11.36
CA ARG A 389 -20.08 -4.55 12.20
C ARG A 389 -21.32 -5.12 11.52
N GLU A 390 -22.12 -4.30 10.84
CA GLU A 390 -23.33 -4.74 10.11
C GLU A 390 -23.01 -5.74 8.99
N ILE A 391 -21.79 -5.78 8.50
CA ILE A 391 -21.35 -6.75 7.49
C ILE A 391 -20.58 -7.93 8.08
N GLY A 392 -20.48 -8.01 9.42
CA GLY A 392 -19.93 -9.16 10.14
C GLY A 392 -18.44 -9.06 10.50
N ALA A 393 -17.85 -7.85 10.50
CA ALA A 393 -16.50 -7.64 11.00
C ALA A 393 -16.47 -7.61 12.52
N SER A 394 -15.58 -8.41 13.12
CA SER A 394 -15.39 -8.49 14.58
C SER A 394 -14.07 -7.88 15.04
N LEU A 395 -13.03 -7.93 14.21
CA LEU A 395 -11.71 -7.38 14.54
C LEU A 395 -11.48 -6.07 13.77
N VAL A 396 -11.16 -5.01 14.50
CA VAL A 396 -10.99 -3.68 13.94
C VAL A 396 -9.77 -2.97 14.51
N GLN A 397 -9.16 -2.11 13.69
CA GLN A 397 -8.06 -1.24 14.08
C GLN A 397 -8.32 0.17 13.54
N GLY A 398 -8.04 1.20 14.35
CA GLY A 398 -8.20 2.57 13.89
C GLY A 398 -8.11 3.61 15.00
N TYR A 399 -8.13 4.86 14.58
CA TYR A 399 -7.98 6.00 15.50
C TYR A 399 -9.20 6.22 16.39
N LEU A 400 -10.31 5.57 16.09
CA LEU A 400 -11.46 5.55 17.00
C LEU A 400 -11.06 4.99 18.38
N PHE A 401 -10.22 3.97 18.42
CA PHE A 401 -9.79 3.31 19.65
C PHE A 401 -8.50 3.90 20.21
N ALA A 402 -7.49 4.02 19.39
CA ALA A 402 -6.21 4.63 19.75
C ALA A 402 -5.35 4.95 18.53
N ARG A 403 -4.57 6.01 18.64
CA ARG A 403 -3.39 6.23 17.78
C ARG A 403 -2.23 5.38 18.27
N PRO A 404 -1.23 5.05 17.43
CA PRO A 404 -0.02 4.39 17.87
C PRO A 404 0.64 5.14 19.03
N MET A 405 0.96 4.44 20.11
CA MET A 405 1.52 5.03 21.33
C MET A 405 2.72 4.23 21.86
N PRO A 406 3.65 4.85 22.60
CA PRO A 406 4.74 4.13 23.25
C PRO A 406 4.23 3.08 24.23
N VAL A 407 5.01 2.00 24.45
CA VAL A 407 4.63 0.90 25.35
C VAL A 407 4.22 1.38 26.76
N LEU A 408 4.86 2.43 27.28
CA LEU A 408 4.51 3.01 28.59
C LEU A 408 3.11 3.65 28.61
N GLY A 409 2.60 4.08 27.45
CA GLY A 409 1.25 4.64 27.32
C GLY A 409 0.15 3.60 27.36
N ILE A 410 0.46 2.35 27.02
CA ILE A 410 -0.53 1.26 26.88
C ILE A 410 -1.26 0.98 28.19
N ALA A 411 -0.56 0.88 29.30
CA ALA A 411 -1.20 0.61 30.60
C ALA A 411 -2.21 1.72 30.97
N CYS A 412 -1.85 2.98 30.77
CA CYS A 412 -2.76 4.11 31.02
C CYS A 412 -3.96 4.10 30.06
N TRP A 413 -3.73 3.78 28.79
CA TRP A 413 -4.80 3.66 27.79
C TRP A 413 -5.75 2.51 28.16
N GLN A 414 -5.25 1.32 28.50
CA GLN A 414 -6.07 0.16 28.89
C GLN A 414 -6.98 0.46 30.08
N THR A 415 -6.55 1.24 31.07
CA THR A 415 -7.40 1.63 32.21
C THR A 415 -8.58 2.53 31.80
N LYS A 416 -8.41 3.29 30.71
CA LYS A 416 -9.42 4.23 30.18
C LYS A 416 -10.25 3.62 29.06
N PHE A 417 -9.75 2.57 28.43
CA PHE A 417 -10.42 1.92 27.32
C PHE A 417 -11.79 1.42 27.77
N ARG A 418 -12.80 1.78 27.00
CA ARG A 418 -14.16 1.28 27.14
C ARG A 418 -14.53 0.58 25.87
N PRO A 419 -14.88 -0.71 25.90
CA PRO A 419 -15.32 -1.41 24.71
C PRO A 419 -16.55 -0.72 24.11
N PRO A 420 -16.67 -0.72 22.77
CA PRO A 420 -17.87 -0.22 22.12
C PRO A 420 -19.09 -0.97 22.68
N ARG A 421 -20.19 -0.23 22.86
CA ARG A 421 -21.45 -0.84 23.31
C ARG A 421 -21.96 -1.78 22.22
N SER A 422 -22.39 -2.96 22.62
CA SER A 422 -23.07 -3.95 21.78
C SER A 422 -24.33 -3.40 21.13
#